data_2ed67d5cfab179f667a695c58dad0947
#
_entry.id   2ed67d5cfab179f667a695c58dad0947
#
_cell.length_a   1.000
_cell.length_b   1.000
_cell.length_c   1.000
_cell.angle_alpha   90.00
_cell.angle_beta   90.00
_cell.angle_gamma   90.00
#
_symmetry.space_group_name_H-M   'P 1'
#
loop_
_entity.id
_entity.type
_entity.pdbx_description
1 polymer ?
#
loop_
_entity_poly.entity_id
_entity_poly.type
_entity_poly.pdbx_seq_one_letter_code
_entity_poly.pdbx_strand_id
1 'polypeptide(L)'
;MPQIIVFAGNHGVAAKGVSAFPPEVTEQMVLNFQHGGAAINQLAKTFGAKMDVHALSLEKPTADFTQEPAMSETEVCAAIQIGWDAVDPVADLLVVGEMGIGNTT
;
A
#
# COMPACT_ATOMS: atom_id res chain seq x y z
N MET A 1 -7.93 20.89 2.76
CA MET A 1 -7.10 19.98 3.57
C MET A 1 -6.54 18.87 2.67
N PRO A 2 -5.23 18.72 2.58
CA PRO A 2 -4.65 17.62 1.83
C PRO A 2 -4.83 16.28 2.54
N GLN A 3 -5.11 15.24 1.76
CA GLN A 3 -5.17 13.87 2.24
C GLN A 3 -4.06 13.05 1.57
N ILE A 4 -3.31 12.30 2.38
CA ILE A 4 -2.31 11.35 1.92
C ILE A 4 -2.82 9.96 2.25
N ILE A 5 -2.87 9.07 1.27
CA ILE A 5 -3.28 7.68 1.48
C ILE A 5 -2.17 6.76 0.99
N VAL A 6 -1.70 5.86 1.84
CA VAL A 6 -0.74 4.82 1.48
C VAL A 6 -1.42 3.47 1.57
N PHE A 7 -1.37 2.71 0.48
CA PHE A 7 -1.87 1.34 0.44
C PHE A 7 -0.69 0.38 0.47
N ALA A 8 -0.76 -0.62 1.33
CA ALA A 8 0.26 -1.65 1.46
C ALA A 8 -0.32 -3.02 1.13
N GLY A 9 0.41 -3.81 0.36
CA GLY A 9 0.01 -5.16 -0.01
C GLY A 9 1.22 -6.04 -0.26
N ASN A 10 1.05 -7.33 -0.16
CA ASN A 10 2.08 -8.31 -0.48
C ASN A 10 1.83 -8.95 -1.84
N HIS A 11 2.91 -9.38 -2.49
CA HIS A 11 2.90 -9.86 -3.86
C HIS A 11 3.60 -11.22 -3.96
N GLY A 12 2.91 -12.20 -4.55
CA GLY A 12 3.44 -13.56 -4.67
C GLY A 12 4.74 -13.63 -5.46
N VAL A 13 4.94 -12.71 -6.41
CA VAL A 13 6.19 -12.66 -7.20
C VAL A 13 7.43 -12.40 -6.35
N ALA A 14 7.28 -11.85 -5.15
CA ALA A 14 8.40 -11.63 -4.23
C ALA A 14 9.15 -12.92 -3.90
N ALA A 15 8.47 -14.08 -3.94
CA ALA A 15 9.08 -15.39 -3.72
C ALA A 15 10.12 -15.76 -4.80
N LYS A 16 10.11 -15.08 -5.94
CA LYS A 16 11.06 -15.28 -7.04
C LYS A 16 12.37 -14.51 -6.85
N GLY A 17 12.57 -13.85 -5.71
CA GLY A 17 13.81 -13.13 -5.44
C GLY A 17 13.97 -11.82 -6.22
N VAL A 18 12.87 -11.20 -6.62
CA VAL A 18 12.89 -9.95 -7.40
C VAL A 18 13.28 -8.72 -6.58
N SER A 19 13.29 -8.83 -5.25
CA SER A 19 13.69 -7.77 -4.34
C SER A 19 14.82 -8.26 -3.43
N ALA A 20 15.68 -7.33 -3.01
CA ALA A 20 16.70 -7.59 -2.00
C ALA A 20 16.10 -7.82 -0.60
N PHE A 21 14.84 -7.43 -0.38
CA PHE A 21 14.16 -7.54 0.90
C PHE A 21 13.11 -8.64 0.89
N PRO A 22 12.91 -9.35 2.01
CA PRO A 22 11.85 -10.36 2.10
C PRO A 22 10.47 -9.69 2.25
N PRO A 23 9.37 -10.43 1.96
CA PRO A 23 8.01 -9.88 2.07
C PRO A 23 7.64 -9.35 3.45
N GLU A 24 8.26 -9.86 4.51
CA GLU A 24 8.03 -9.41 5.90
C GLU A 24 8.35 -7.93 6.10
N VAL A 25 9.19 -7.35 5.25
CA VAL A 25 9.51 -5.91 5.30
C VAL A 25 8.27 -5.06 5.01
N THR A 26 7.31 -5.54 4.23
CA THR A 26 6.04 -4.82 3.99
C THR A 26 5.32 -4.54 5.31
N GLU A 27 5.17 -5.56 6.16
CA GLU A 27 4.53 -5.40 7.47
C GLU A 27 5.33 -4.46 8.37
N GLN A 28 6.65 -4.59 8.38
CA GLN A 28 7.53 -3.70 9.14
C GLN A 28 7.36 -2.25 8.69
N MET A 29 7.22 -2.00 7.39
CA MET A 29 7.00 -0.66 6.86
C MET A 29 5.61 -0.11 7.24
N VAL A 30 4.58 -0.94 7.26
CA VAL A 30 3.26 -0.53 7.75
C VAL A 30 3.36 -0.05 9.21
N LEU A 31 4.05 -0.81 10.06
CA LEU A 31 4.28 -0.42 11.44
C LEU A 31 5.09 0.89 11.52
N ASN A 32 6.08 1.06 10.66
CA ASN A 32 6.86 2.28 10.58
C ASN A 32 5.99 3.50 10.22
N PHE A 33 5.09 3.37 9.25
CA PHE A 33 4.12 4.42 8.94
C PHE A 33 3.21 4.74 10.12
N GLN A 34 2.73 3.71 10.81
CA GLN A 34 1.85 3.89 11.98
C GLN A 34 2.55 4.60 13.14
N HIS A 35 3.85 4.38 13.30
CA HIS A 35 4.67 5.02 14.34
C HIS A 35 5.29 6.36 13.91
N GLY A 36 5.01 6.82 12.70
CA GLY A 36 5.49 8.12 12.24
C GLY A 36 6.94 8.15 11.76
N GLY A 37 7.53 6.98 11.45
CA GLY A 37 8.96 6.86 11.15
C GLY A 37 9.36 7.09 9.70
N ALA A 38 8.44 7.10 8.76
CA ALA A 38 8.75 7.26 7.34
C ALA A 38 8.87 8.75 6.95
N ALA A 39 9.56 9.02 5.84
CA ALA A 39 9.69 10.38 5.31
C ALA A 39 8.33 11.03 5.05
N ILE A 40 7.37 10.27 4.49
CA ILE A 40 6.02 10.79 4.22
C ILE A 40 5.30 11.21 5.50
N ASN A 41 5.55 10.54 6.62
CA ASN A 41 5.00 10.93 7.90
C ASN A 41 5.47 12.34 8.30
N GLN A 42 6.76 12.62 8.11
CA GLN A 42 7.36 13.91 8.45
C GLN A 42 6.82 15.01 7.53
N LEU A 43 6.69 14.72 6.24
CA LEU A 43 6.13 15.67 5.27
C LEU A 43 4.65 15.96 5.58
N ALA A 44 3.87 14.93 5.87
CA ALA A 44 2.46 15.10 6.24
C ALA A 44 2.30 16.00 7.45
N LYS A 45 3.09 15.77 8.49
CA LYS A 45 3.08 16.58 9.70
C LYS A 45 3.48 18.03 9.41
N THR A 46 4.53 18.23 8.64
CA THR A 46 5.06 19.57 8.32
C THR A 46 4.05 20.40 7.55
N PHE A 47 3.33 19.79 6.60
CA PHE A 47 2.37 20.49 5.73
C PHE A 47 0.92 20.38 6.18
N GLY A 48 0.66 19.80 7.35
CA GLY A 48 -0.69 19.70 7.90
C GLY A 48 -1.62 18.80 7.11
N ALA A 49 -1.08 17.76 6.45
CA ALA A 49 -1.86 16.79 5.70
C ALA A 49 -2.37 15.67 6.61
N LYS A 50 -3.60 15.22 6.36
CA LYS A 50 -4.14 14.00 6.98
C LYS A 50 -3.54 12.80 6.27
N MET A 51 -2.98 11.86 7.02
CA MET A 51 -2.36 10.65 6.45
C MET A 51 -3.06 9.40 6.98
N ASP A 52 -3.46 8.53 6.06
CA ASP A 52 -4.06 7.24 6.34
C ASP A 52 -3.23 6.13 5.68
N VAL A 53 -3.06 5.01 6.36
CA VAL A 53 -2.37 3.83 5.84
C VAL A 53 -3.32 2.65 5.88
N HIS A 54 -3.48 1.98 4.74
CA HIS A 54 -4.34 0.81 4.59
C HIS A 54 -3.50 -0.42 4.27
N ALA A 55 -3.44 -1.38 5.19
CA ALA A 55 -2.83 -2.68 4.95
C ALA A 55 -3.87 -3.59 4.30
N LEU A 56 -3.60 -4.03 3.07
CA LEU A 56 -4.54 -4.84 2.29
C LEU A 56 -4.21 -6.32 2.45
N SER A 57 -4.75 -6.96 3.50
CA SER A 57 -4.64 -8.40 3.74
C SER A 57 -3.20 -8.91 3.52
N LEU A 58 -2.25 -8.41 4.32
CA LEU A 58 -0.81 -8.73 4.16
C LEU A 58 -0.52 -10.23 4.29
N GLU A 59 -1.36 -10.97 5.00
CA GLU A 59 -1.28 -12.42 5.16
C GLU A 59 -1.69 -13.19 3.90
N LYS A 60 -2.30 -12.50 2.93
CA LYS A 60 -2.78 -13.09 1.68
C LYS A 60 -2.20 -12.33 0.49
N PRO A 61 -0.95 -12.62 0.09
CA PRO A 61 -0.34 -11.96 -1.07
C PRO A 61 -1.11 -12.28 -2.36
N THR A 62 -0.95 -11.41 -3.36
CA THR A 62 -1.44 -11.72 -4.71
C THR A 62 -0.77 -12.97 -5.24
N ALA A 63 -1.39 -13.63 -6.22
CA ALA A 63 -0.76 -14.76 -6.89
C ALA A 63 0.51 -14.32 -7.63
N ASP A 64 1.45 -15.24 -7.79
CA ASP A 64 2.66 -15.01 -8.58
C ASP A 64 2.26 -14.82 -10.06
N PHE A 65 2.37 -13.60 -10.56
CA PHE A 65 1.95 -13.27 -11.91
C PHE A 65 2.81 -13.93 -13.02
N THR A 66 3.92 -14.58 -12.66
CA THR A 66 4.68 -15.39 -13.61
C THR A 66 4.00 -16.73 -13.91
N GLN A 67 3.03 -17.13 -13.10
CA GLN A 67 2.33 -18.41 -13.22
C GLN A 67 0.85 -18.23 -13.61
N GLU A 68 0.19 -17.17 -13.13
CA GLU A 68 -1.24 -16.91 -13.33
C GLU A 68 -1.52 -15.41 -13.08
N PRO A 69 -2.68 -14.90 -13.42
CA PRO A 69 -3.05 -13.54 -13.07
C PRO A 69 -2.93 -13.31 -11.55
N ALA A 70 -2.38 -12.15 -11.17
CA ALA A 70 -2.13 -11.81 -9.76
C ALA A 70 -3.42 -11.81 -8.91
N MET A 71 -4.52 -11.39 -9.51
CA MET A 71 -5.81 -11.29 -8.84
C MET A 71 -6.94 -11.77 -9.77
N SER A 72 -7.97 -12.33 -9.16
CA SER A 72 -9.24 -12.58 -9.85
C SER A 72 -9.97 -11.26 -10.11
N GLU A 73 -10.98 -11.28 -10.98
CA GLU A 73 -11.83 -10.12 -11.23
C GLU A 73 -12.49 -9.63 -9.95
N THR A 74 -12.98 -10.55 -9.11
CA THR A 74 -13.58 -10.21 -7.82
C THR A 74 -12.59 -9.51 -6.89
N GLU A 75 -11.36 -10.01 -6.84
CA GLU A 75 -10.30 -9.41 -6.02
C GLU A 75 -9.92 -8.01 -6.51
N VAL A 76 -9.82 -7.81 -7.83
CA VAL A 76 -9.54 -6.50 -8.42
C VAL A 76 -10.66 -5.51 -8.08
N CYS A 77 -11.93 -5.92 -8.26
CA CYS A 77 -13.07 -5.06 -7.93
C CYS A 77 -13.10 -4.68 -6.46
N ALA A 78 -12.79 -5.62 -5.56
CA ALA A 78 -12.72 -5.35 -4.14
C ALA A 78 -11.60 -4.35 -3.81
N ALA A 79 -10.44 -4.48 -4.44
CA ALA A 79 -9.33 -3.54 -4.24
C ALA A 79 -9.66 -2.14 -4.73
N ILE A 80 -10.30 -2.01 -5.90
CA ILE A 80 -10.76 -0.72 -6.44
C ILE A 80 -11.75 -0.08 -5.47
N GLN A 81 -12.68 -0.87 -4.90
CA GLN A 81 -13.69 -0.37 -3.96
C GLN A 81 -13.04 0.17 -2.69
N ILE A 82 -12.01 -0.51 -2.17
CA ILE A 82 -11.26 -0.04 -1.00
C ILE A 82 -10.64 1.33 -1.28
N GLY A 83 -10.00 1.49 -2.44
CA GLY A 83 -9.41 2.76 -2.85
C GLY A 83 -10.45 3.86 -3.00
N TRP A 84 -11.57 3.55 -3.62
CA TRP A 84 -12.68 4.50 -3.80
C TRP A 84 -13.20 5.00 -2.46
N ASP A 85 -13.45 4.09 -1.52
CA ASP A 85 -14.01 4.41 -0.21
C ASP A 85 -13.03 5.16 0.70
N ALA A 86 -11.74 5.04 0.46
CA ALA A 86 -10.70 5.67 1.28
C ALA A 86 -10.59 7.18 1.04
N VAL A 87 -11.05 7.67 -0.10
CA VAL A 87 -10.95 9.10 -0.44
C VAL A 87 -11.92 9.93 0.39
N ASP A 88 -11.39 10.93 1.08
CA ASP A 88 -12.20 11.90 1.81
C ASP A 88 -12.78 12.90 0.80
N PRO A 89 -14.12 12.97 0.65
CA PRO A 89 -14.72 13.85 -0.34
C PRO A 89 -14.52 15.34 -0.07
N VAL A 90 -14.09 15.72 1.13
CA VAL A 90 -13.81 17.14 1.45
C VAL A 90 -12.32 17.48 1.26
N ALA A 91 -11.48 16.54 0.89
CA ALA A 91 -10.08 16.81 0.59
C ALA A 91 -9.96 17.65 -0.69
N ASP A 92 -9.14 18.67 -0.65
CA ASP A 92 -8.87 19.53 -1.80
C ASP A 92 -7.61 19.15 -2.56
N LEU A 93 -6.81 18.23 -2.00
CA LEU A 93 -5.64 17.63 -2.65
C LEU A 93 -5.53 16.19 -2.17
N LEU A 94 -5.39 15.27 -3.11
CA LEU A 94 -5.18 13.86 -2.81
C LEU A 94 -3.77 13.43 -3.26
N VAL A 95 -3.01 12.90 -2.33
CA VAL A 95 -1.69 12.30 -2.60
C VAL A 95 -1.79 10.81 -2.32
N VAL A 96 -1.48 9.99 -3.30
CA VAL A 96 -1.54 8.53 -3.15
C VAL A 96 -0.16 7.92 -3.16
N GLY A 97 0.04 6.95 -2.28
CA GLY A 97 1.28 6.21 -2.14
C GLY A 97 1.03 4.72 -2.03
N GLU A 98 2.07 3.96 -2.16
CA GLU A 98 2.00 2.51 -2.13
C GLU A 98 3.23 1.93 -1.43
N MET A 99 3.07 0.72 -0.89
CA MET A 99 4.16 -0.05 -0.29
C MET A 99 3.88 -1.54 -0.50
N GLY A 100 4.88 -2.25 -0.99
CA GLY A 100 4.77 -3.71 -1.13
C GLY A 100 6.04 -4.26 -1.75
N ILE A 101 6.70 -5.18 -1.08
CA ILE A 101 7.93 -5.78 -1.62
C ILE A 101 7.61 -6.52 -2.92
N GLY A 102 8.30 -6.16 -3.99
CA GLY A 102 8.09 -6.72 -5.33
C GLY A 102 7.01 -6.04 -6.17
N ASN A 103 6.38 -4.97 -5.68
CA ASN A 103 5.24 -4.32 -6.35
C ASN A 103 5.59 -3.66 -7.69
N THR A 104 6.82 -3.24 -7.88
CA THR A 104 7.26 -2.56 -9.11
C THR A 104 7.92 -3.50 -10.14
N THR A 105 7.85 -4.79 -9.91
CA THR A 105 8.45 -5.82 -10.78
C THR A 105 7.78 -5.91 -12.15
#